data_1487e8cf75cc0ef8b99f3488c36fc03a
#
_entry.id   1487e8cf75cc0ef8b99f3488c36fc03a
#
_cell.length_a   1.000
_cell.length_b   1.000
_cell.length_c   1.000
_cell.angle_alpha   90.00
_cell.angle_beta   90.00
_cell.angle_gamma   90.00
#
_symmetry.space_group_name_H-M   'P 1'
#
loop_
_entity.id
_entity.type
_entity.pdbx_description
1 polymer ?
#
loop_
_entity_poly.entity_id
_entity_poly.type
_entity_poly.pdbx_seq_one_letter_code
_entity_poly.pdbx_strand_id
1 'polypeptide(L)'
;MSRDAAGKSACATGQAAKCRVGLPLAFLCAAALYAQQVPVFRAEVDLVRVLATVRNQAGELVGALQKGDFEVFDNGVRQEISVFERRTELPLSVALLVDTSGSTNKELLYETDSASRFLRALLSEGNPEDAVALYSFNYDVTVQQSFTHNYRSLETRLKALRGDAGTALYDAIFLAARDLEPRPGRKVMVIVTDGGDTASAKDVHAALQAAQLADAVIYPVVVMPITNDAGRNIGGEHALQFMAEGTGGRPFLPSVGAELDRAFGDIITELRTQYLLAFYPHDAPLARDPFHKLEVRVGRPELRVSARNGYYGEVEGGTGTPGARTSIDPEGRKKRQKK
;
A
#
# COMPACT_ATOMS: atom_id res chain seq x y z
N MET A 1 70.87 46.55 -10.86
CA MET A 1 71.79 46.83 -12.00
C MET A 1 70.91 46.79 -13.24
N SER A 2 70.62 47.93 -13.64
CA SER A 2 71.03 48.69 -14.86
C SER A 2 70.20 48.28 -16.07
N ARG A 3 69.36 49.14 -16.47
CA ARG A 3 69.36 50.29 -17.40
C ARG A 3 68.93 49.91 -18.79
N ASP A 4 67.92 50.55 -19.22
CA ASP A 4 67.72 51.68 -20.12
C ASP A 4 67.78 51.28 -21.62
N ALA A 5 67.12 51.79 -22.54
CA ALA A 5 66.39 53.01 -22.87
C ALA A 5 65.80 52.84 -24.27
N ALA A 6 64.65 53.33 -24.52
CA ALA A 6 64.33 54.56 -25.28
C ALA A 6 64.61 54.57 -26.77
N GLY A 7 63.63 55.04 -27.54
CA GLY A 7 63.75 55.64 -28.89
C GLY A 7 62.48 55.40 -29.74
N LYS A 8 61.53 56.23 -29.73
CA LYS A 8 61.15 57.44 -30.49
C LYS A 8 61.16 57.28 -32.03
N SER A 9 60.10 57.47 -32.63
CA SER A 9 59.61 58.48 -33.60
C SER A 9 59.53 57.96 -35.01
N ALA A 10 58.58 58.19 -35.85
CA ALA A 10 57.61 59.20 -36.15
C ALA A 10 56.84 58.79 -37.46
N CYS A 11 55.62 59.17 -37.52
CA CYS A 11 54.88 59.83 -38.60
C CYS A 11 55.09 59.41 -40.05
N ALA A 12 53.97 59.02 -40.70
CA ALA A 12 53.42 59.72 -41.89
C ALA A 12 52.18 58.99 -42.46
N THR A 13 51.09 59.64 -42.40
CA THR A 13 50.05 59.96 -43.43
C THR A 13 49.93 59.05 -44.65
N GLY A 14 48.70 58.60 -44.95
CA GLY A 14 48.28 58.19 -46.30
C GLY A 14 46.89 57.47 -46.39
N GLN A 15 45.87 58.28 -46.52
CA GLN A 15 44.63 58.11 -47.28
C GLN A 15 44.07 56.71 -47.63
N ALA A 16 42.83 56.54 -47.17
CA ALA A 16 41.58 56.04 -47.77
C ALA A 16 41.64 55.12 -49.00
N ALA A 17 41.03 53.96 -48.81
CA ALA A 17 40.18 53.35 -49.84
C ALA A 17 39.07 52.48 -49.18
N LYS A 18 37.82 52.84 -49.44
CA LYS A 18 36.63 52.08 -49.10
C LYS A 18 36.59 50.79 -49.94
N CYS A 19 36.38 49.66 -49.30
CA CYS A 19 35.75 48.54 -49.93
C CYS A 19 34.75 47.87 -48.93
N ARG A 20 33.51 48.13 -49.23
CA ARG A 20 32.34 47.38 -48.70
C ARG A 20 32.36 46.00 -49.35
N VAL A 21 32.09 44.96 -48.66
CA VAL A 21 31.29 43.76 -48.95
C VAL A 21 31.84 42.61 -48.10
N GLY A 22 30.95 42.00 -47.30
CA GLY A 22 31.29 40.73 -46.69
C GLY A 22 30.76 40.46 -45.31
N LEU A 23 29.49 40.78 -45.05
CA LEU A 23 28.78 40.16 -43.91
C LEU A 23 27.46 39.65 -44.50
N PRO A 24 27.25 38.37 -44.75
CA PRO A 24 26.48 37.52 -43.87
C PRO A 24 26.73 36.01 -44.09
N LEU A 25 27.75 35.41 -43.53
CA LEU A 25 27.89 33.96 -43.55
C LEU A 25 28.08 33.37 -42.14
N ALA A 26 28.26 34.20 -41.15
CA ALA A 26 28.45 33.73 -39.77
C ALA A 26 27.14 33.53 -38.97
N PHE A 27 25.99 33.99 -39.48
CA PHE A 27 24.68 33.88 -38.76
C PHE A 27 23.87 32.62 -39.11
N LEU A 28 24.24 31.87 -40.16
CA LEU A 28 23.51 30.66 -40.56
C LEU A 28 23.99 29.38 -39.85
N CYS A 29 25.18 29.36 -39.23
CA CYS A 29 25.65 28.18 -38.51
C CYS A 29 25.21 28.12 -37.05
N ALA A 30 24.71 29.21 -36.46
CA ALA A 30 24.26 29.22 -35.07
C ALA A 30 22.83 28.73 -34.88
N ALA A 31 22.02 28.68 -35.93
CA ALA A 31 20.62 28.24 -35.90
C ALA A 31 20.46 26.71 -36.02
N ALA A 32 21.50 25.97 -36.41
CA ALA A 32 21.41 24.51 -36.62
C ALA A 32 21.75 23.67 -35.35
N LEU A 33 22.15 24.28 -34.26
CA LEU A 33 22.51 23.59 -33.01
C LEU A 33 21.38 23.57 -31.95
N TYR A 34 20.22 24.17 -32.25
CA TYR A 34 19.07 24.20 -31.31
C TYR A 34 18.00 23.15 -31.58
N ALA A 35 18.19 22.25 -32.52
CA ALA A 35 17.17 21.29 -32.87
C ALA A 35 17.64 19.84 -32.67
N GLN A 36 17.80 19.41 -31.44
CA GLN A 36 17.68 17.97 -31.07
C GLN A 36 17.70 17.78 -29.55
N GLN A 37 16.83 18.45 -28.82
CA GLN A 37 16.35 17.89 -27.58
C GLN A 37 15.18 16.98 -27.94
N VAL A 38 15.47 15.72 -28.21
CA VAL A 38 14.45 14.65 -28.20
C VAL A 38 13.86 14.67 -26.80
N PRO A 39 12.55 14.93 -26.64
CA PRO A 39 11.93 14.83 -25.34
C PRO A 39 12.07 13.37 -24.91
N VAL A 40 12.93 13.13 -23.92
CA VAL A 40 12.98 11.84 -23.24
C VAL A 40 11.71 11.79 -22.39
N PHE A 41 10.67 11.19 -22.94
CA PHE A 41 9.51 10.77 -22.15
C PHE A 41 10.01 9.73 -21.14
N ARG A 42 10.30 10.15 -19.92
CA ARG A 42 10.40 9.23 -18.80
C ARG A 42 8.96 8.90 -18.39
N ALA A 43 8.43 7.82 -18.92
CA ALA A 43 7.30 7.18 -18.27
C ALA A 43 7.82 6.65 -16.93
N GLU A 44 7.47 7.29 -15.82
CA GLU A 44 7.64 6.71 -14.50
C GLU A 44 6.61 5.57 -14.41
N VAL A 45 7.04 4.35 -14.71
CA VAL A 45 6.24 3.16 -14.52
C VAL A 45 6.36 2.76 -13.06
N ASP A 46 5.28 2.93 -12.31
CA ASP A 46 5.25 2.55 -10.90
C ASP A 46 5.38 1.03 -10.73
N LEU A 47 6.26 0.61 -9.82
CA LEU A 47 6.44 -0.79 -9.46
C LEU A 47 5.20 -1.31 -8.73
N VAL A 48 4.48 -2.24 -9.34
CA VAL A 48 3.32 -2.90 -8.74
C VAL A 48 3.79 -4.00 -7.80
N ARG A 49 3.41 -3.90 -6.52
CA ARG A 49 3.73 -4.88 -5.48
C ARG A 49 2.53 -5.77 -5.21
N VAL A 50 2.75 -7.07 -5.11
CA VAL A 50 1.71 -8.06 -4.83
C VAL A 50 2.19 -8.96 -3.70
N LEU A 51 1.47 -8.94 -2.58
CA LEU A 51 1.68 -9.90 -1.50
C LEU A 51 0.90 -11.18 -1.83
N ALA A 52 1.58 -12.31 -1.78
CA ALA A 52 0.98 -13.60 -2.07
C ALA A 52 1.17 -14.55 -0.89
N THR A 53 0.09 -15.21 -0.49
CA THR A 53 0.08 -16.31 0.48
C THR A 53 -0.19 -17.61 -0.24
N VAL A 54 0.62 -18.64 -0.01
CA VAL A 54 0.44 -19.96 -0.65
C VAL A 54 0.13 -21.01 0.40
N ARG A 55 -0.88 -21.85 0.11
CA ARG A 55 -1.31 -22.97 0.96
C ARG A 55 -1.40 -24.26 0.16
N ASN A 56 -1.15 -25.38 0.85
CA ASN A 56 -1.42 -26.71 0.33
C ASN A 56 -2.92 -27.06 0.50
N GLN A 57 -3.31 -28.25 0.05
CA GLN A 57 -4.67 -28.76 0.17
C GLN A 57 -5.14 -28.95 1.62
N ALA A 58 -4.22 -29.12 2.57
CA ALA A 58 -4.51 -29.21 4.00
C ALA A 58 -4.69 -27.81 4.65
N GLY A 59 -4.49 -26.70 3.88
CA GLY A 59 -4.57 -25.33 4.38
C GLY A 59 -3.28 -24.83 5.03
N GLU A 60 -2.21 -25.62 5.06
CA GLU A 60 -0.93 -25.26 5.65
C GLU A 60 -0.15 -24.30 4.74
N LEU A 61 0.55 -23.35 5.35
CA LEU A 61 1.35 -22.33 4.64
C LEU A 61 2.59 -22.95 4.01
N VAL A 62 2.83 -22.63 2.74
CA VAL A 62 3.99 -23.07 1.97
C VAL A 62 4.95 -21.90 1.77
N GLY A 63 6.07 -21.88 2.52
CA GLY A 63 7.06 -20.79 2.52
C GLY A 63 8.36 -21.09 1.76
N ALA A 64 8.45 -22.21 0.99
CA ALA A 64 9.69 -22.67 0.37
C ALA A 64 9.75 -22.52 -1.16
N LEU A 65 8.78 -21.81 -1.77
CA LEU A 65 8.72 -21.59 -3.22
C LEU A 65 9.79 -20.61 -3.70
N GLN A 66 10.15 -20.72 -4.98
CA GLN A 66 11.11 -19.85 -5.66
C GLN A 66 10.38 -18.92 -6.65
N LYS A 67 11.05 -17.89 -7.14
CA LYS A 67 10.52 -16.96 -8.16
C LYS A 67 9.90 -17.68 -9.36
N GLY A 68 10.57 -18.73 -9.85
CA GLY A 68 10.13 -19.51 -11.02
C GLY A 68 8.89 -20.38 -10.80
N ASP A 69 8.45 -20.57 -9.55
CA ASP A 69 7.20 -21.26 -9.24
C ASP A 69 5.97 -20.35 -9.46
N PHE A 70 6.16 -19.01 -9.61
CA PHE A 70 5.09 -18.02 -9.72
C PHE A 70 4.95 -17.48 -11.14
N GLU A 71 3.71 -17.22 -11.52
CA GLU A 71 3.33 -16.45 -12.69
C GLU A 71 2.37 -15.34 -12.27
N VAL A 72 2.61 -14.12 -12.79
CA VAL A 72 1.75 -12.95 -12.55
C VAL A 72 1.15 -12.51 -13.88
N PHE A 73 -0.15 -12.23 -13.88
CA PHE A 73 -0.86 -11.73 -15.05
C PHE A 73 -1.55 -10.42 -14.70
N ASP A 74 -1.40 -9.43 -15.56
CA ASP A 74 -2.08 -8.13 -15.51
C ASP A 74 -3.01 -8.01 -16.70
N ASN A 75 -4.32 -7.88 -16.48
CA ASN A 75 -5.35 -7.90 -17.53
C ASN A 75 -5.18 -9.08 -18.52
N GLY A 76 -4.73 -10.23 -18.01
CA GLY A 76 -4.48 -11.44 -18.79
C GLY A 76 -3.12 -11.50 -19.50
N VAL A 77 -2.32 -10.45 -19.45
CA VAL A 77 -0.96 -10.41 -19.99
C VAL A 77 0.04 -10.83 -18.94
N ARG A 78 0.88 -11.84 -19.24
CA ARG A 78 1.91 -12.33 -18.33
C ARG A 78 2.96 -11.24 -18.10
N GLN A 79 3.27 -10.97 -16.84
CA GLN A 79 4.24 -9.98 -16.40
C GLN A 79 5.52 -10.65 -15.92
N GLU A 80 6.66 -10.00 -16.15
CA GLU A 80 7.94 -10.44 -15.61
C GLU A 80 8.10 -9.97 -14.16
N ILE A 81 8.27 -10.92 -13.23
CA ILE A 81 8.51 -10.59 -11.82
C ILE A 81 9.91 -9.98 -11.71
N SER A 82 10.01 -8.70 -11.39
CA SER A 82 11.27 -7.97 -11.23
C SER A 82 11.85 -8.14 -9.82
N VAL A 83 10.98 -8.13 -8.79
CA VAL A 83 11.37 -8.32 -7.39
C VAL A 83 10.65 -9.55 -6.83
N PHE A 84 11.40 -10.39 -6.13
CA PHE A 84 10.89 -11.57 -5.44
C PHE A 84 11.55 -11.67 -4.07
N GLU A 85 10.73 -11.66 -3.01
CA GLU A 85 11.20 -11.86 -1.64
C GLU A 85 10.36 -12.94 -0.96
N ARG A 86 11.05 -13.81 -0.23
CA ARG A 86 10.41 -14.78 0.67
C ARG A 86 10.48 -14.23 2.08
N ARG A 87 9.37 -14.30 2.83
CA ARG A 87 9.34 -13.83 4.22
C ARG A 87 9.84 -12.40 4.32
N THR A 88 9.20 -11.50 3.56
CA THR A 88 9.63 -10.10 3.53
C THR A 88 9.75 -9.52 4.93
N GLU A 89 10.88 -8.86 5.21
CA GLU A 89 11.18 -8.18 6.48
C GLU A 89 10.65 -6.75 6.52
N LEU A 90 9.90 -6.33 5.49
CA LEU A 90 9.29 -5.00 5.47
C LEU A 90 8.41 -4.80 6.71
N PRO A 91 8.51 -3.63 7.37
CA PRO A 91 7.71 -3.35 8.55
C PRO A 91 6.22 -3.40 8.26
N LEU A 92 5.44 -3.78 9.27
CA LEU A 92 3.99 -3.84 9.22
C LEU A 92 3.38 -2.55 9.78
N SER A 93 2.43 -1.98 9.05
CA SER A 93 1.49 -1.00 9.56
C SER A 93 0.13 -1.66 9.68
N VAL A 94 -0.31 -1.95 10.90
CA VAL A 94 -1.55 -2.66 11.17
C VAL A 94 -2.61 -1.72 11.70
N ALA A 95 -3.76 -1.65 11.05
CA ALA A 95 -4.97 -1.05 11.60
C ALA A 95 -5.81 -2.17 12.25
N LEU A 96 -5.95 -2.13 13.57
CA LEU A 96 -6.85 -3.01 14.31
C LEU A 96 -8.18 -2.28 14.50
N LEU A 97 -9.23 -2.81 13.87
CA LEU A 97 -10.60 -2.30 13.94
C LEU A 97 -11.41 -3.23 14.83
N VAL A 98 -11.96 -2.70 15.91
CA VAL A 98 -12.76 -3.48 16.88
C VAL A 98 -14.19 -2.98 16.84
N ASP A 99 -15.10 -3.91 16.54
CA ASP A 99 -16.51 -3.69 16.62
C ASP A 99 -16.91 -3.52 18.09
N THR A 100 -17.57 -2.41 18.38
CA THR A 100 -18.14 -2.14 19.69
C THR A 100 -19.65 -1.94 19.62
N SER A 101 -20.29 -2.58 18.66
CA SER A 101 -21.75 -2.58 18.51
C SER A 101 -22.45 -3.31 19.67
N GLY A 102 -23.75 -3.11 19.80
CA GLY A 102 -24.52 -3.68 20.91
C GLY A 102 -24.55 -5.21 20.92
N SER A 103 -24.40 -5.84 19.76
CA SER A 103 -24.34 -7.31 19.60
C SER A 103 -23.08 -7.94 20.18
N THR A 104 -21.94 -7.22 20.09
CA THR A 104 -20.64 -7.73 20.56
C THR A 104 -20.39 -7.52 22.06
N ASN A 105 -21.25 -6.82 22.77
CA ASN A 105 -21.05 -6.43 24.19
C ASN A 105 -20.73 -7.60 25.13
N LYS A 106 -21.25 -8.79 24.88
CA LYS A 106 -21.03 -9.97 25.74
C LYS A 106 -19.67 -10.60 25.49
N GLU A 107 -19.21 -10.55 24.27
CA GLU A 107 -17.96 -11.13 23.78
C GLU A 107 -16.78 -10.14 23.85
N LEU A 108 -17.07 -8.81 23.94
CA LEU A 108 -16.08 -7.73 23.89
C LEU A 108 -14.92 -7.90 24.87
N LEU A 109 -15.17 -8.45 26.06
CA LEU A 109 -14.11 -8.71 27.03
C LEU A 109 -13.13 -9.78 26.51
N TYR A 110 -13.65 -10.86 25.93
CA TYR A 110 -12.82 -11.94 25.35
C TYR A 110 -12.09 -11.45 24.09
N GLU A 111 -12.75 -10.68 23.26
CA GLU A 111 -12.17 -10.07 22.05
C GLU A 111 -11.02 -9.14 22.38
N THR A 112 -11.21 -8.24 23.35
CA THR A 112 -10.17 -7.31 23.79
C THR A 112 -8.99 -8.00 24.46
N ASP A 113 -9.22 -9.08 25.24
CA ASP A 113 -8.15 -9.88 25.84
C ASP A 113 -7.36 -10.65 24.77
N SER A 114 -8.02 -11.26 23.79
CA SER A 114 -7.36 -11.95 22.68
C SER A 114 -6.62 -10.98 21.78
N ALA A 115 -7.24 -9.83 21.45
CA ALA A 115 -6.59 -8.76 20.70
C ALA A 115 -5.37 -8.19 21.44
N SER A 116 -5.41 -8.10 22.77
CA SER A 116 -4.25 -7.67 23.59
C SER A 116 -3.08 -8.67 23.46
N ARG A 117 -3.35 -9.98 23.47
CA ARG A 117 -2.32 -11.01 23.23
C ARG A 117 -1.76 -10.93 21.81
N PHE A 118 -2.62 -10.73 20.83
CA PHE A 118 -2.21 -10.50 19.43
C PHE A 118 -1.27 -9.30 19.29
N LEU A 119 -1.66 -8.15 19.85
CA LEU A 119 -0.84 -6.93 19.81
C LEU A 119 0.53 -7.13 20.47
N ARG A 120 0.55 -7.85 21.59
CA ARG A 120 1.81 -8.18 22.27
C ARG A 120 2.71 -9.05 21.41
N ALA A 121 2.19 -10.14 20.84
CA ALA A 121 2.94 -11.06 19.99
C ALA A 121 3.44 -10.35 18.70
N LEU A 122 2.62 -9.49 18.11
CA LEU A 122 2.96 -8.74 16.90
C LEU A 122 4.13 -7.78 17.18
N LEU A 123 4.03 -6.95 18.23
CA LEU A 123 4.98 -5.88 18.52
C LEU A 123 6.23 -6.32 19.28
N SER A 124 6.19 -7.46 20.03
CA SER A 124 7.35 -7.91 20.80
C SER A 124 8.26 -8.87 20.03
N GLU A 125 7.73 -9.57 19.03
CA GLU A 125 8.46 -10.59 18.26
C GLU A 125 8.65 -10.20 16.79
N GLY A 126 8.10 -9.05 16.36
CA GLY A 126 8.11 -8.55 14.99
C GLY A 126 9.29 -7.64 14.67
N ASN A 127 9.14 -6.90 13.57
CA ASN A 127 10.10 -5.85 13.19
C ASN A 127 9.98 -4.68 14.19
N PRO A 128 11.09 -4.10 14.69
CA PRO A 128 11.05 -2.93 15.58
C PRO A 128 10.30 -1.72 15.01
N GLU A 129 10.13 -1.65 13.70
CA GLU A 129 9.38 -0.60 13.01
C GLU A 129 7.90 -0.95 12.79
N ASP A 130 7.45 -2.14 13.24
CA ASP A 130 6.02 -2.50 13.19
C ASP A 130 5.21 -1.52 14.03
N ALA A 131 4.10 -1.03 13.49
CA ALA A 131 3.24 -0.08 14.17
C ALA A 131 1.77 -0.48 14.04
N VAL A 132 1.01 -0.21 15.12
CA VAL A 132 -0.41 -0.50 15.16
C VAL A 132 -1.20 0.76 15.49
N ALA A 133 -2.30 0.98 14.77
CA ALA A 133 -3.35 1.93 15.12
C ALA A 133 -4.59 1.15 15.59
N LEU A 134 -5.30 1.68 16.59
CA LEU A 134 -6.52 1.09 17.12
C LEU A 134 -7.72 1.97 16.78
N TYR A 135 -8.71 1.36 16.17
CA TYR A 135 -10.02 1.94 15.87
C TYR A 135 -11.10 1.16 16.60
N SER A 136 -12.11 1.86 17.09
CA SER A 136 -13.38 1.25 17.46
C SER A 136 -14.48 1.79 16.56
N PHE A 137 -15.45 0.96 16.27
CA PHE A 137 -16.60 1.37 15.50
C PHE A 137 -17.88 0.78 16.06
N ASN A 138 -18.92 1.61 16.11
CA ASN A 138 -20.30 1.32 16.39
C ASN A 138 -21.13 2.15 15.42
N TYR A 139 -22.02 3.04 15.88
CA TYR A 139 -22.68 4.02 15.02
C TYR A 139 -21.67 5.00 14.39
N ASP A 140 -20.62 5.35 15.13
CA ASP A 140 -19.51 6.21 14.72
C ASP A 140 -18.17 5.44 14.70
N VAL A 141 -17.19 6.00 13.98
CA VAL A 141 -15.82 5.49 13.95
C VAL A 141 -14.91 6.37 14.79
N THR A 142 -14.22 5.78 15.74
CA THR A 142 -13.28 6.49 16.63
C THR A 142 -11.86 5.95 16.50
N VAL A 143 -10.89 6.85 16.25
CA VAL A 143 -9.46 6.53 16.34
C VAL A 143 -9.06 6.55 17.81
N GLN A 144 -8.98 5.39 18.44
CA GLN A 144 -8.63 5.23 19.86
C GLN A 144 -7.13 5.46 20.09
N GLN A 145 -6.30 5.07 19.11
CA GLN A 145 -4.85 5.27 19.14
C GLN A 145 -4.32 5.32 17.70
N SER A 146 -3.62 6.40 17.35
CA SER A 146 -2.87 6.48 16.09
C SER A 146 -1.68 5.52 16.09
N PHE A 147 -1.08 5.28 14.91
CA PHE A 147 0.02 4.33 14.74
C PHE A 147 1.13 4.51 15.78
N THR A 148 1.41 3.45 16.51
CA THR A 148 2.41 3.42 17.59
C THR A 148 3.03 2.03 17.74
N HIS A 149 4.25 1.97 18.25
CA HIS A 149 4.94 0.75 18.71
C HIS A 149 4.66 0.47 20.19
N ASN A 150 4.01 1.40 20.87
CA ASN A 150 3.80 1.32 22.32
C ASN A 150 2.62 0.39 22.66
N TYR A 151 2.92 -0.89 22.89
CA TYR A 151 1.95 -1.90 23.29
C TYR A 151 1.10 -1.48 24.49
N ARG A 152 1.72 -0.88 25.55
CA ARG A 152 0.97 -0.51 26.77
C ARG A 152 -0.08 0.57 26.50
N SER A 153 0.21 1.50 25.61
CA SER A 153 -0.77 2.52 25.18
C SER A 153 -1.97 1.86 24.49
N LEU A 154 -1.69 0.96 23.55
CA LEU A 154 -2.72 0.21 22.82
C LEU A 154 -3.57 -0.65 23.78
N GLU A 155 -2.93 -1.42 24.68
CA GLU A 155 -3.62 -2.26 25.64
C GLU A 155 -4.55 -1.46 26.56
N THR A 156 -4.09 -0.30 27.04
CA THR A 156 -4.89 0.58 27.90
C THR A 156 -6.14 1.07 27.16
N ARG A 157 -6.00 1.48 25.91
CA ARG A 157 -7.12 1.94 25.08
C ARG A 157 -8.07 0.81 24.74
N LEU A 158 -7.53 -0.36 24.38
CA LEU A 158 -8.29 -1.55 24.06
C LEU A 158 -9.20 -1.98 25.23
N LYS A 159 -8.66 -2.03 26.46
CA LYS A 159 -9.41 -2.36 27.70
C LYS A 159 -10.43 -1.29 28.10
N ALA A 160 -10.29 -0.08 27.58
CA ALA A 160 -11.22 1.02 27.83
C ALA A 160 -12.41 1.03 26.87
N LEU A 161 -12.45 0.19 25.84
CA LEU A 161 -13.55 0.12 24.89
C LEU A 161 -14.87 -0.19 25.58
N ARG A 162 -15.95 0.41 25.08
CA ARG A 162 -17.32 0.20 25.57
C ARG A 162 -18.23 0.06 24.37
N GLY A 163 -19.21 -0.81 24.49
CA GLY A 163 -20.19 -1.05 23.45
C GLY A 163 -21.30 -0.02 23.43
N ASP A 164 -21.79 0.27 22.22
CA ASP A 164 -22.96 1.09 21.93
C ASP A 164 -23.70 0.52 20.71
N ALA A 165 -24.82 1.15 20.30
CA ALA A 165 -25.62 0.66 19.19
C ALA A 165 -25.03 1.02 17.81
N GLY A 166 -25.41 0.26 16.77
CA GLY A 166 -25.01 0.47 15.37
C GLY A 166 -23.66 -0.15 15.02
N THR A 167 -23.37 -0.25 13.71
CA THR A 167 -22.13 -0.85 13.17
C THR A 167 -21.79 -0.14 11.88
N ALA A 168 -20.85 0.83 11.93
CA ALA A 168 -20.34 1.58 10.78
C ALA A 168 -19.04 0.93 10.24
N LEU A 169 -19.14 -0.32 9.81
CA LEU A 169 -18.02 -1.16 9.38
C LEU A 169 -17.32 -0.61 8.13
N TYR A 170 -18.08 -0.25 7.09
CA TYR A 170 -17.46 0.23 5.83
C TYR A 170 -16.82 1.62 6.02
N ASP A 171 -17.39 2.48 6.85
CA ASP A 171 -16.79 3.76 7.19
C ASP A 171 -15.48 3.58 7.99
N ALA A 172 -15.42 2.57 8.88
CA ALA A 172 -14.21 2.22 9.62
C ALA A 172 -13.09 1.74 8.69
N ILE A 173 -13.41 0.85 7.75
CA ILE A 173 -12.46 0.37 6.73
C ILE A 173 -11.97 1.53 5.87
N PHE A 174 -12.88 2.40 5.41
CA PHE A 174 -12.52 3.55 4.59
C PHE A 174 -11.59 4.51 5.32
N LEU A 175 -11.87 4.84 6.59
CA LEU A 175 -11.01 5.70 7.40
C LEU A 175 -9.63 5.08 7.64
N ALA A 176 -9.59 3.80 8.04
CA ALA A 176 -8.35 3.07 8.26
C ALA A 176 -7.49 2.97 6.98
N ALA A 177 -8.12 2.80 5.82
CA ALA A 177 -7.44 2.80 4.53
C ALA A 177 -6.72 4.13 4.27
N ARG A 178 -7.39 5.26 4.49
CA ARG A 178 -6.79 6.59 4.33
C ARG A 178 -5.60 6.82 5.26
N ASP A 179 -5.69 6.34 6.49
CA ASP A 179 -4.60 6.49 7.47
C ASP A 179 -3.43 5.53 7.17
N LEU A 180 -3.70 4.38 6.53
CA LEU A 180 -2.69 3.42 6.05
C LEU A 180 -2.00 3.88 4.76
N GLU A 181 -2.68 4.59 3.86
CA GLU A 181 -2.18 4.97 2.54
C GLU A 181 -0.77 5.60 2.59
N PRO A 182 -0.47 6.61 3.44
CA PRO A 182 0.85 7.23 3.53
C PRO A 182 1.89 6.38 4.29
N ARG A 183 1.51 5.24 4.85
CA ARG A 183 2.41 4.42 5.66
C ARG A 183 3.38 3.61 4.79
N PRO A 184 4.66 3.50 5.21
CA PRO A 184 5.61 2.63 4.54
C PRO A 184 5.37 1.16 4.88
N GLY A 185 6.00 0.27 4.10
CA GLY A 185 6.00 -1.16 4.35
C GLY A 185 4.70 -1.85 3.95
N ARG A 186 4.36 -2.92 4.64
CA ARG A 186 3.14 -3.71 4.41
C ARG A 186 1.99 -3.17 5.24
N LYS A 187 0.85 -3.03 4.63
CA LYS A 187 -0.34 -2.44 5.23
C LYS A 187 -1.40 -3.51 5.43
N VAL A 188 -1.92 -3.58 6.63
CA VAL A 188 -2.83 -4.64 7.06
C VAL A 188 -3.98 -4.05 7.85
N MET A 189 -5.20 -4.51 7.60
CA MET A 189 -6.36 -4.29 8.45
C MET A 189 -6.78 -5.61 9.08
N VAL A 190 -6.85 -5.64 10.40
CA VAL A 190 -7.44 -6.75 11.15
C VAL A 190 -8.74 -6.23 11.73
N ILE A 191 -9.86 -6.86 11.35
CA ILE A 191 -11.20 -6.40 11.70
C ILE A 191 -11.84 -7.44 12.60
N VAL A 192 -12.15 -7.08 13.84
CA VAL A 192 -12.86 -7.94 14.80
C VAL A 192 -14.31 -7.48 14.86
N THR A 193 -15.24 -8.33 14.46
CA THR A 193 -16.67 -7.99 14.33
C THR A 193 -17.53 -9.25 14.37
N ASP A 194 -18.82 -9.13 14.59
CA ASP A 194 -19.82 -10.19 14.41
C ASP A 194 -20.48 -10.17 13.01
N GLY A 195 -20.07 -9.24 12.12
CA GLY A 195 -20.23 -9.37 10.68
C GLY A 195 -21.24 -8.50 9.95
N GLY A 196 -21.88 -7.51 10.56
CA GLY A 196 -22.90 -6.74 9.85
C GLY A 196 -22.71 -5.23 9.84
N ASP A 197 -22.71 -4.61 8.66
CA ASP A 197 -22.82 -3.15 8.55
C ASP A 197 -24.28 -2.69 8.67
N THR A 198 -24.54 -1.67 9.47
CA THR A 198 -25.91 -1.13 9.68
C THR A 198 -25.97 0.39 9.63
N ALA A 199 -24.83 1.10 9.72
CA ALA A 199 -24.81 2.53 9.94
C ALA A 199 -23.86 3.32 9.01
N SER A 200 -23.06 2.64 8.18
CA SER A 200 -22.09 3.32 7.31
C SER A 200 -22.76 4.21 6.27
N ALA A 201 -22.11 5.34 5.99
CA ALA A 201 -22.41 6.19 4.84
C ALA A 201 -21.77 5.66 3.54
N LYS A 202 -20.68 4.88 3.67
CA LYS A 202 -20.00 4.21 2.55
C LYS A 202 -20.62 2.84 2.30
N ASP A 203 -20.53 2.38 1.06
CA ASP A 203 -20.86 1.02 0.69
C ASP A 203 -19.62 0.08 0.67
N VAL A 204 -19.86 -1.21 0.50
CA VAL A 204 -18.81 -2.23 0.46
C VAL A 204 -17.79 -1.99 -0.65
N HIS A 205 -18.22 -1.46 -1.80
CA HIS A 205 -17.33 -1.20 -2.94
C HIS A 205 -16.41 -0.02 -2.67
N ALA A 206 -16.92 1.07 -2.07
CA ALA A 206 -16.12 2.21 -1.68
C ALA A 206 -15.07 1.85 -0.61
N ALA A 207 -15.44 0.98 0.35
CA ALA A 207 -14.54 0.47 1.37
C ALA A 207 -13.43 -0.41 0.75
N LEU A 208 -13.79 -1.35 -0.14
CA LEU A 208 -12.83 -2.19 -0.86
C LEU A 208 -11.89 -1.35 -1.73
N GLN A 209 -12.43 -0.41 -2.49
CA GLN A 209 -11.62 0.50 -3.32
C GLN A 209 -10.58 1.27 -2.50
N ALA A 210 -11.00 1.82 -1.36
CA ALA A 210 -10.10 2.55 -0.47
C ALA A 210 -8.97 1.63 0.05
N ALA A 211 -9.28 0.40 0.45
CA ALA A 211 -8.29 -0.58 0.88
C ALA A 211 -7.30 -0.96 -0.23
N GLN A 212 -7.78 -1.14 -1.47
CA GLN A 212 -6.96 -1.46 -2.63
C GLN A 212 -6.05 -0.28 -3.03
N LEU A 213 -6.55 0.96 -2.98
CA LEU A 213 -5.75 2.17 -3.21
C LEU A 213 -4.65 2.34 -2.15
N ALA A 214 -4.93 1.95 -0.92
CA ALA A 214 -3.96 1.96 0.17
C ALA A 214 -2.96 0.79 0.11
N ASP A 215 -3.09 -0.19 -0.80
CA ASP A 215 -2.36 -1.47 -0.81
C ASP A 215 -2.52 -2.25 0.51
N ALA A 216 -3.67 -2.15 1.16
CA ALA A 216 -3.93 -2.77 2.46
C ALA A 216 -4.62 -4.14 2.30
N VAL A 217 -4.11 -5.15 2.99
CA VAL A 217 -4.71 -6.49 3.05
C VAL A 217 -5.70 -6.55 4.21
N ILE A 218 -6.90 -7.06 3.97
CA ILE A 218 -7.96 -7.15 4.98
C ILE A 218 -8.06 -8.58 5.52
N TYR A 219 -7.98 -8.72 6.84
CA TYR A 219 -8.20 -9.96 7.61
C TYR A 219 -9.40 -9.79 8.54
N PRO A 220 -10.61 -10.17 8.11
CA PRO A 220 -11.77 -10.20 8.98
C PRO A 220 -11.67 -11.37 9.99
N VAL A 221 -11.87 -11.08 11.25
CA VAL A 221 -12.04 -12.03 12.34
C VAL A 221 -13.49 -11.91 12.77
N VAL A 222 -14.35 -12.76 12.18
CA VAL A 222 -15.79 -12.76 12.43
C VAL A 222 -16.07 -13.67 13.63
N VAL A 223 -16.30 -13.06 14.77
CA VAL A 223 -16.51 -13.79 16.03
C VAL A 223 -17.89 -14.40 16.06
N MET A 224 -17.93 -15.72 16.18
CA MET A 224 -19.20 -16.47 16.20
C MET A 224 -19.79 -16.42 17.62
N PRO A 225 -21.06 -16.01 17.79
CA PRO A 225 -21.71 -15.97 19.09
C PRO A 225 -21.85 -17.38 19.71
N ILE A 226 -21.59 -17.49 21.00
CA ILE A 226 -21.60 -18.77 21.75
C ILE A 226 -23.00 -19.42 21.78
N THR A 227 -24.04 -18.63 21.66
CA THR A 227 -25.39 -19.07 22.12
C THR A 227 -26.41 -19.38 21.05
N ASN A 228 -26.20 -19.00 19.78
CA ASN A 228 -27.19 -19.31 18.73
C ASN A 228 -26.74 -18.94 17.31
N ASP A 229 -26.88 -19.86 16.36
CA ASP A 229 -26.75 -19.55 14.91
C ASP A 229 -27.87 -18.60 14.39
N ALA A 230 -28.92 -18.37 15.17
CA ALA A 230 -30.06 -17.53 14.76
C ALA A 230 -29.72 -16.02 14.66
N GLY A 231 -28.57 -15.59 15.15
CA GLY A 231 -28.09 -14.22 15.04
C GLY A 231 -27.00 -13.99 13.97
N ARG A 232 -26.64 -15.02 13.22
CA ARG A 232 -25.56 -14.97 12.22
C ARG A 232 -25.94 -14.06 11.05
N ASN A 233 -25.12 -13.05 10.78
CA ASN A 233 -25.29 -12.13 9.64
C ASN A 233 -24.56 -12.65 8.40
N ILE A 234 -25.18 -13.56 7.65
CA ILE A 234 -24.59 -14.16 6.45
C ILE A 234 -24.26 -13.12 5.38
N GLY A 235 -25.06 -12.05 5.26
CA GLY A 235 -24.80 -10.96 4.31
C GLY A 235 -23.52 -10.20 4.64
N GLY A 236 -23.31 -9.89 5.94
CA GLY A 236 -22.09 -9.26 6.43
C GLY A 236 -20.86 -10.15 6.25
N GLU A 237 -20.98 -11.45 6.54
CA GLU A 237 -19.89 -12.40 6.32
C GLU A 237 -19.45 -12.46 4.84
N HIS A 238 -20.42 -12.50 3.91
CA HIS A 238 -20.12 -12.49 2.47
C HIS A 238 -19.44 -11.18 2.05
N ALA A 239 -19.88 -10.04 2.58
CA ALA A 239 -19.24 -8.75 2.30
C ALA A 239 -17.79 -8.71 2.81
N LEU A 240 -17.54 -9.21 4.02
CA LEU A 240 -16.20 -9.31 4.60
C LEU A 240 -15.32 -10.30 3.81
N GLN A 241 -15.87 -11.43 3.38
CA GLN A 241 -15.16 -12.38 2.51
C GLN A 241 -14.79 -11.73 1.18
N PHE A 242 -15.74 -11.04 0.54
CA PHE A 242 -15.50 -10.32 -0.72
C PHE A 242 -14.37 -9.29 -0.59
N MET A 243 -14.35 -8.49 0.49
CA MET A 243 -13.29 -7.52 0.74
C MET A 243 -11.94 -8.17 1.05
N ALA A 244 -11.93 -9.26 1.83
CA ALA A 244 -10.72 -10.00 2.11
C ALA A 244 -10.10 -10.59 0.84
N GLU A 245 -10.88 -11.30 0.04
CA GLU A 245 -10.44 -11.88 -1.23
C GLU A 245 -9.96 -10.80 -2.22
N GLY A 246 -10.67 -9.67 -2.28
CA GLY A 246 -10.31 -8.52 -3.14
C GLY A 246 -8.97 -7.89 -2.79
N THR A 247 -8.52 -8.03 -1.54
CA THR A 247 -7.25 -7.48 -1.03
C THR A 247 -6.15 -8.52 -0.82
N GLY A 248 -6.44 -9.81 -1.03
CA GLY A 248 -5.48 -10.91 -0.88
C GLY A 248 -5.42 -11.52 0.52
N GLY A 249 -6.33 -11.13 1.42
CA GLY A 249 -6.51 -11.74 2.72
C GLY A 249 -7.55 -12.87 2.71
N ARG A 250 -8.02 -13.24 3.90
CA ARG A 250 -9.10 -14.22 4.10
C ARG A 250 -9.84 -13.98 5.41
N PRO A 251 -11.11 -14.38 5.50
CA PRO A 251 -11.82 -14.34 6.77
C PRO A 251 -11.40 -15.48 7.70
N PHE A 252 -11.53 -15.22 9.00
CA PHE A 252 -11.45 -16.18 10.08
C PHE A 252 -12.79 -16.15 10.82
N LEU A 253 -13.31 -17.33 11.16
CA LEU A 253 -14.61 -17.46 11.81
C LEU A 253 -14.46 -18.24 13.16
N PRO A 254 -13.72 -17.67 14.12
CA PRO A 254 -13.54 -18.33 15.41
C PRO A 254 -14.74 -18.14 16.31
N SER A 255 -14.94 -19.12 17.21
CA SER A 255 -15.62 -18.87 18.47
C SER A 255 -14.69 -18.10 19.43
N VAL A 256 -15.24 -17.52 20.51
CA VAL A 256 -14.41 -16.83 21.51
C VAL A 256 -13.44 -17.77 22.22
N GLY A 257 -12.44 -17.20 22.88
CA GLY A 257 -11.44 -17.94 23.66
C GLY A 257 -10.32 -18.53 22.78
N ALA A 258 -10.03 -19.82 22.93
CA ALA A 258 -8.86 -20.45 22.31
C ALA A 258 -8.87 -20.42 20.77
N GLU A 259 -10.06 -20.42 20.15
CA GLU A 259 -10.14 -20.33 18.69
C GLU A 259 -9.84 -18.92 18.18
N LEU A 260 -10.27 -17.90 18.92
CA LEU A 260 -9.94 -16.51 18.61
C LEU A 260 -8.43 -16.25 18.76
N ASP A 261 -7.79 -16.78 19.82
CA ASP A 261 -6.34 -16.70 20.00
C ASP A 261 -5.60 -17.40 18.86
N ARG A 262 -6.10 -18.55 18.41
CA ARG A 262 -5.53 -19.29 17.28
C ARG A 262 -5.66 -18.50 15.98
N ALA A 263 -6.82 -17.89 15.71
CA ALA A 263 -7.04 -17.06 14.53
C ALA A 263 -6.04 -15.90 14.46
N PHE A 264 -5.79 -15.21 15.57
CA PHE A 264 -4.78 -14.17 15.66
C PHE A 264 -3.34 -14.71 15.45
N GLY A 265 -3.02 -15.87 16.01
CA GLY A 265 -1.73 -16.55 15.78
C GLY A 265 -1.53 -16.93 14.32
N ASP A 266 -2.57 -17.42 13.66
CA ASP A 266 -2.55 -17.76 12.24
C ASP A 266 -2.35 -16.52 11.36
N ILE A 267 -2.96 -15.37 11.69
CA ILE A 267 -2.74 -14.09 11.00
C ILE A 267 -1.25 -13.69 11.10
N ILE A 268 -0.65 -13.73 12.30
CA ILE A 268 0.77 -13.40 12.48
C ILE A 268 1.65 -14.33 11.63
N THR A 269 1.37 -15.64 11.68
CA THR A 269 2.13 -16.64 10.92
C THR A 269 2.02 -16.40 9.41
N GLU A 270 0.81 -16.08 8.93
CA GLU A 270 0.57 -15.74 7.53
C GLU A 270 1.34 -14.48 7.12
N LEU A 271 1.25 -13.41 7.89
CA LEU A 271 1.96 -12.17 7.64
C LEU A 271 3.48 -12.36 7.59
N ARG A 272 4.04 -13.29 8.35
CA ARG A 272 5.48 -13.61 8.36
C ARG A 272 5.91 -14.58 7.25
N THR A 273 4.95 -15.21 6.54
CA THR A 273 5.23 -16.23 5.52
C THR A 273 4.92 -15.75 4.09
N GLN A 274 4.34 -14.56 3.94
CA GLN A 274 3.98 -13.99 2.65
C GLN A 274 5.20 -13.80 1.73
N TYR A 275 4.94 -14.00 0.43
CA TYR A 275 5.86 -13.65 -0.65
C TYR A 275 5.56 -12.24 -1.12
N LEU A 276 6.61 -11.46 -1.38
CA LEU A 276 6.50 -10.21 -2.12
C LEU A 276 6.90 -10.48 -3.56
N LEU A 277 5.97 -10.25 -4.46
CA LEU A 277 6.16 -10.25 -5.90
C LEU A 277 6.04 -8.80 -6.37
N ALA A 278 6.96 -8.33 -7.21
CA ALA A 278 6.76 -7.02 -7.81
C ALA A 278 7.18 -7.04 -9.29
N PHE A 279 6.47 -6.25 -10.10
CA PHE A 279 6.70 -6.16 -11.53
C PHE A 279 6.46 -4.73 -12.02
N TYR A 280 7.07 -4.39 -13.16
CA TYR A 280 6.75 -3.18 -13.90
C TYR A 280 5.72 -3.54 -14.96
N PRO A 281 4.51 -2.95 -14.94
CA PRO A 281 3.49 -3.25 -15.94
C PRO A 281 4.01 -2.97 -17.36
N HIS A 282 3.84 -3.92 -18.27
CA HIS A 282 4.16 -3.76 -19.68
C HIS A 282 3.10 -4.47 -20.52
N ASP A 283 2.81 -3.92 -21.68
CA ASP A 283 1.87 -4.45 -22.68
C ASP A 283 0.46 -4.78 -22.13
N ALA A 284 0.14 -4.34 -20.89
CA ALA A 284 -1.19 -4.48 -20.36
C ALA A 284 -2.16 -3.59 -21.16
N PRO A 285 -3.27 -4.13 -21.70
CA PRO A 285 -4.22 -3.33 -22.43
C PRO A 285 -4.71 -2.17 -21.58
N LEU A 286 -4.59 -0.95 -22.09
CA LEU A 286 -5.18 0.23 -21.46
C LEU A 286 -6.70 0.05 -21.44
N ALA A 287 -7.22 -0.26 -20.27
CA ALA A 287 -8.66 -0.32 -20.08
C ALA A 287 -9.21 1.11 -19.91
N ARG A 288 -10.49 1.32 -20.32
CA ARG A 288 -11.20 2.56 -19.98
C ARG A 288 -11.39 2.74 -18.48
N ASP A 289 -11.27 1.63 -17.73
CA ASP A 289 -11.32 1.54 -16.28
C ASP A 289 -9.88 1.59 -15.75
N PRO A 290 -9.57 2.45 -14.78
CA PRO A 290 -8.26 2.47 -14.12
C PRO A 290 -7.95 1.19 -13.33
N PHE A 291 -8.89 0.28 -13.16
CA PHE A 291 -8.71 -0.97 -12.43
C PHE A 291 -8.05 -2.04 -13.31
N HIS A 292 -6.88 -2.50 -12.91
CA HIS A 292 -6.15 -3.61 -13.50
C HIS A 292 -6.45 -4.90 -12.76
N LYS A 293 -6.93 -5.91 -13.49
CA LYS A 293 -7.17 -7.23 -12.91
C LYS A 293 -5.86 -8.00 -12.79
N LEU A 294 -5.52 -8.40 -11.57
CA LEU A 294 -4.36 -9.23 -11.27
C LEU A 294 -4.75 -10.69 -11.07
N GLU A 295 -3.91 -11.58 -11.56
CA GLU A 295 -3.96 -13.00 -11.28
C GLU A 295 -2.56 -13.52 -10.97
N VAL A 296 -2.40 -14.18 -9.82
CA VAL A 296 -1.15 -14.85 -9.44
C VAL A 296 -1.40 -16.36 -9.48
N ARG A 297 -0.55 -17.08 -10.20
CA ARG A 297 -0.60 -18.54 -10.31
C ARG A 297 0.69 -19.16 -9.79
N VAL A 298 0.59 -20.40 -9.32
CA VAL A 298 1.72 -21.25 -8.98
C VAL A 298 1.63 -22.50 -9.84
N GLY A 299 2.78 -22.92 -10.43
CA GLY A 299 2.89 -24.05 -11.36
C GLY A 299 2.63 -25.43 -10.73
N ARG A 300 2.04 -25.48 -9.51
CA ARG A 300 1.74 -26.71 -8.76
C ARG A 300 0.24 -26.77 -8.46
N PRO A 301 -0.52 -27.68 -9.05
CA PRO A 301 -1.99 -27.69 -8.96
C PRO A 301 -2.51 -28.02 -7.55
N GLU A 302 -1.69 -28.62 -6.69
CA GLU A 302 -2.03 -28.90 -5.28
C GLU A 302 -1.92 -27.65 -4.38
N LEU A 303 -1.40 -26.54 -4.89
CA LEU A 303 -1.23 -25.29 -4.13
C LEU A 303 -2.29 -24.26 -4.51
N ARG A 304 -2.73 -23.51 -3.51
CA ARG A 304 -3.65 -22.39 -3.67
C ARG A 304 -2.94 -21.09 -3.31
N VAL A 305 -3.11 -20.08 -4.15
CA VAL A 305 -2.54 -18.74 -3.94
C VAL A 305 -3.66 -17.78 -3.57
N SER A 306 -3.43 -17.01 -2.50
CA SER A 306 -4.23 -15.83 -2.15
C SER A 306 -3.39 -14.59 -2.41
N ALA A 307 -3.86 -13.69 -3.24
CA ALA A 307 -3.25 -12.40 -3.56
C ALA A 307 -4.37 -11.42 -3.91
N ARG A 308 -4.10 -10.12 -3.89
CA ARG A 308 -5.09 -9.13 -4.33
C ARG A 308 -5.52 -9.40 -5.78
N ASN A 309 -6.80 -9.17 -6.08
CA ASN A 309 -7.38 -9.45 -7.40
C ASN A 309 -7.20 -8.31 -8.41
N GLY A 310 -6.59 -7.18 -8.00
CA GLY A 310 -6.33 -6.05 -8.88
C GLY A 310 -5.70 -4.85 -8.16
N TYR A 311 -5.46 -3.81 -8.93
CA TYR A 311 -4.95 -2.51 -8.47
C TYR A 311 -5.45 -1.39 -9.36
N TYR A 312 -5.39 -0.16 -8.87
CA TYR A 312 -5.73 1.03 -9.65
C TYR A 312 -4.45 1.62 -10.26
N GLY A 313 -4.36 1.63 -11.59
CA GLY A 313 -3.29 2.25 -12.37
C GLY A 313 -3.59 3.71 -12.70
N GLU A 314 -2.63 4.42 -13.32
CA GLU A 314 -2.86 5.74 -13.87
C GLU A 314 -3.59 5.63 -15.20
N VAL A 315 -4.61 6.48 -15.42
CA VAL A 315 -5.30 6.61 -16.72
C VAL A 315 -4.55 7.63 -17.54
N GLU A 316 -4.01 7.25 -18.71
CA GLU A 316 -3.49 8.23 -19.66
C GLU A 316 -4.61 9.15 -20.12
N GLY A 317 -4.53 10.44 -19.78
CA GLY A 317 -5.39 11.50 -20.29
C GLY A 317 -6.32 12.19 -19.30
N GLY A 318 -6.32 11.83 -18.03
CA GLY A 318 -7.06 12.56 -17.01
C GLY A 318 -6.29 13.79 -16.51
N THR A 319 -6.75 15.02 -16.85
CA THR A 319 -6.33 16.26 -16.18
C THR A 319 -6.90 16.31 -14.73
N GLY A 320 -6.66 15.26 -13.95
CA GLY A 320 -6.95 15.22 -12.54
C GLY A 320 -5.71 15.62 -11.77
N THR A 321 -5.83 16.61 -10.91
CA THR A 321 -4.79 17.09 -10.01
C THR A 321 -4.13 15.89 -9.31
N PRO A 322 -2.80 15.67 -9.44
CA PRO A 322 -2.14 14.57 -8.75
C PRO A 322 -2.24 14.80 -7.25
N GLY A 323 -2.88 13.88 -6.54
CA GLY A 323 -2.73 13.81 -5.10
C GLY A 323 -1.25 13.63 -4.80
N ALA A 324 -0.69 14.49 -3.96
CA ALA A 324 0.73 14.56 -3.65
C ALA A 324 1.26 13.19 -3.20
N ARG A 325 1.84 12.43 -4.13
CA ARG A 325 2.64 11.25 -3.84
C ARG A 325 4.02 11.75 -3.41
N THR A 326 4.39 11.52 -2.19
CA THR A 326 5.75 11.73 -1.70
C THR A 326 6.68 10.71 -2.36
N SER A 327 7.42 11.13 -3.38
CA SER A 327 8.55 10.36 -3.89
C SER A 327 9.59 10.27 -2.76
N ILE A 328 9.87 9.08 -2.29
CA ILE A 328 10.99 8.81 -1.40
C ILE A 328 12.23 8.67 -2.27
N ASP A 329 13.09 9.69 -2.25
CA ASP A 329 14.42 9.65 -2.81
C ASP A 329 15.25 8.60 -2.05
N PRO A 330 15.91 7.63 -2.70
CA PRO A 330 16.68 6.59 -2.03
C PRO A 330 17.86 7.09 -1.19
N GLU A 331 18.19 8.36 -1.25
CA GLU A 331 19.32 8.97 -0.50
C GLU A 331 18.92 9.84 0.71
N GLY A 332 17.67 9.88 1.14
CA GLY A 332 17.31 10.43 2.47
C GLY A 332 17.63 11.91 2.73
N ARG A 333 17.83 12.78 1.72
CA ARG A 333 18.10 14.20 1.91
C ARG A 333 16.89 15.09 1.73
N LYS A 334 16.31 15.51 2.86
CA LYS A 334 15.29 16.59 2.89
C LYS A 334 15.93 17.90 2.41
N LYS A 335 15.58 18.36 1.21
CA LYS A 335 15.81 19.76 0.81
C LYS A 335 14.78 20.64 1.48
N ARG A 336 15.20 21.43 2.48
CA ARG A 336 14.44 22.56 3.00
C ARG A 336 14.25 23.58 1.87
N GLN A 337 13.02 23.77 1.41
CA GLN A 337 12.69 24.98 0.67
C GLN A 337 12.65 26.16 1.63
N LYS A 338 13.57 27.10 1.44
CA LYS A 338 13.49 28.46 1.98
C LYS A 338 12.58 29.27 1.07
N LYS A 339 11.65 29.95 1.70
CA LYS A 339 10.97 31.09 1.14
C LYS A 339 11.72 32.34 1.53
#